data_5f4cc308fd9e78656bbee3bd6e6a1f6f
#
_entry.id   5f4cc308fd9e78656bbee3bd6e6a1f6f
#
_cell.length_a   1.000
_cell.length_b   1.000
_cell.length_c   1.000
_cell.angle_alpha   90.00
_cell.angle_beta   90.00
_cell.angle_gamma   90.00
#
_symmetry.space_group_name_H-M   'P 1'
#
loop_
_entity.id
_entity.type
_entity.pdbx_description
1 polymer ?
#
loop_
_entity_poly.entity_id
_entity_poly.type
_entity_poly.pdbx_seq_one_letter_code
_entity_poly.pdbx_strand_id
1 'polypeptide(L)' 'MYKSSLDNIQGMGKVRKNLLLKSFSSLEEIKNAPDEKLFKLGIPKDVIKNLKEKL' A
#
# COMPACT_ATOMS: atom_id res chain seq x y z
N MET A 1 5.27 6.63 14.97
CA MET A 1 5.30 6.93 14.30
C MET A 1 5.55 6.35 13.17
N TYR A 2 5.14 5.91 12.40
CA TYR A 2 5.40 5.28 11.46
C TYR A 2 5.67 5.91 10.32
N LYS A 3 5.93 6.24 10.07
CA LYS A 3 6.24 6.95 9.30
C LYS A 3 6.53 6.63 8.04
N SER A 4 6.93 6.29 7.49
CA SER A 4 7.31 6.17 6.27
C SER A 4 7.36 4.86 5.77
N SER A 5 6.66 3.94 6.27
CA SER A 5 6.65 2.57 5.79
C SER A 5 6.30 2.54 4.31
N LEU A 6 5.35 3.34 3.89
CA LEU A 6 4.95 3.34 2.49
C LEU A 6 5.99 3.98 1.58
N ASP A 7 6.77 4.87 2.12
CA ASP A 7 7.79 5.53 1.31
C ASP A 7 8.94 4.62 0.97
N ASN A 8 9.13 3.59 1.73
CA ASN A 8 10.25 2.68 1.50
C ASN A 8 9.91 1.54 0.56
N ILE A 9 8.71 1.53 0.03
CA ILE A 9 8.29 0.46 -0.85
C ILE A 9 8.61 0.81 -2.28
N GLN A 10 9.41 -0.07 -2.92
CA GLN A 10 9.81 0.21 -4.24
C GLN A 10 8.65 0.21 -5.19
N GLY A 11 8.53 1.15 -6.06
CA GLY A 11 7.43 1.25 -7.00
C GLY A 11 6.18 1.89 -6.44
N MET A 12 6.22 2.30 -5.16
CA MET A 12 5.03 2.86 -4.56
C MET A 12 4.67 4.23 -5.14
N GLY A 13 5.53 5.16 -5.12
CA GLY A 13 5.23 6.49 -5.64
C GLY A 13 4.23 7.24 -4.78
N LYS A 14 4.19 8.57 -5.00
CA LYS A 14 3.32 9.40 -4.24
C LYS A 14 1.87 9.16 -4.56
N VAL A 15 1.51 8.95 -5.81
CA VAL A 15 0.12 8.77 -6.21
C VAL A 15 -0.46 7.51 -5.58
N ARG A 16 0.30 6.43 -5.62
CA ARG A 16 -0.20 5.18 -5.06
C ARG A 16 -0.29 5.26 -3.55
N LYS A 17 0.67 5.93 -2.94
CA LYS A 17 0.63 6.12 -1.51
C LYS A 17 -0.63 6.89 -1.09
N ASN A 18 -0.93 7.96 -1.82
CA ASN A 18 -2.10 8.74 -1.52
C ASN A 18 -3.39 7.96 -1.73
N LEU A 19 -3.42 7.13 -2.76
CA LEU A 19 -4.58 6.30 -3.01
C LEU A 19 -4.84 5.37 -1.83
N LEU A 20 -3.79 4.77 -1.33
CA LEU A 20 -3.94 3.87 -0.21
C LEU A 20 -4.40 4.59 1.04
N LEU A 21 -3.80 5.74 1.30
CA LEU A 21 -4.17 6.49 2.49
C LEU A 21 -5.58 7.06 2.41
N LYS A 22 -6.07 7.26 1.18
CA LYS A 22 -7.42 7.73 1.05
C LYS A 22 -8.40 6.58 1.18
N SER A 23 -8.05 5.41 0.70
CA SER A 23 -8.95 4.27 0.71
C SER A 23 -8.98 3.55 2.05
N PHE A 24 -7.92 3.68 2.82
CA PHE A 24 -7.83 2.98 4.09
C PHE A 24 -7.50 3.97 5.21
N SER A 25 -8.02 3.69 6.37
CA SER A 25 -7.80 4.58 7.50
C SER A 25 -6.44 4.42 8.14
N SER A 26 -5.83 3.28 8.01
CA SER A 26 -4.54 3.06 8.64
C SER A 26 -3.74 2.03 7.88
N LEU A 27 -2.47 1.93 8.22
CA LEU A 27 -1.60 0.95 7.59
C LEU A 27 -2.04 -0.46 7.91
N GLU A 28 -2.61 -0.64 9.06
CA GLU A 28 -3.09 -1.95 9.44
C GLU A 28 -4.20 -2.42 8.52
N GLU A 29 -5.07 -1.51 8.14
CA GLU A 29 -6.15 -1.85 7.22
C GLU A 29 -5.60 -2.23 5.86
N ILE A 30 -4.56 -1.54 5.42
CA ILE A 30 -3.93 -1.86 4.16
C ILE A 30 -3.32 -3.25 4.23
N LYS A 31 -2.66 -3.54 5.34
CA LYS A 31 -2.02 -4.83 5.52
C LYS A 31 -3.03 -5.97 5.47
N ASN A 32 -4.19 -5.74 6.05
CA ASN A 32 -5.22 -6.77 6.11
C ASN A 32 -6.10 -6.84 4.88
N ALA A 33 -5.97 -5.89 3.98
CA ALA A 33 -6.78 -5.89 2.77
C ALA A 33 -6.33 -6.99 1.82
N PRO A 34 -7.25 -7.59 1.09
CA PRO A 34 -6.87 -8.61 0.12
C PRO A 34 -6.13 -8.00 -1.06
N ASP A 35 -5.25 -8.78 -1.65
CA ASP A 35 -4.47 -8.30 -2.79
C ASP A 35 -5.39 -7.84 -3.90
N GLU A 36 -6.49 -8.53 -4.07
CA GLU A 36 -7.43 -8.19 -5.10
C GLU A 36 -7.94 -6.77 -4.96
N LYS A 37 -8.23 -6.38 -3.76
CA LYS A 37 -8.73 -5.04 -3.50
C LYS A 37 -7.67 -3.99 -3.84
N LEU A 38 -6.44 -4.27 -3.47
CA LEU A 38 -5.35 -3.36 -3.76
C LEU A 38 -5.09 -3.27 -5.25
N PHE A 39 -5.21 -4.40 -5.92
CA PHE A 39 -5.02 -4.43 -7.36
C PHE A 39 -6.06 -3.59 -8.06
N LYS A 40 -7.28 -3.61 -7.57
CA LYS A 40 -8.35 -2.84 -8.16
C LYS A 40 -8.14 -1.33 -8.01
N LEU A 41 -7.38 -0.95 -7.01
CA LEU A 41 -7.08 0.46 -6.81
C LEU A 41 -6.02 0.94 -7.81
N GLY A 42 -5.42 0.03 -8.54
CA GLY A 42 -4.39 0.41 -9.49
C GLY A 42 -2.98 0.09 -9.01
N ILE A 43 -2.87 -0.71 -7.99
CA ILE A 43 -1.56 -1.08 -7.46
C ILE A 43 -1.08 -2.35 -8.16
N PRO A 44 0.06 -2.33 -8.82
CA PRO A 44 0.56 -3.54 -9.48
C PRO A 44 0.87 -4.64 -8.48
N LYS A 45 0.84 -5.86 -8.94
CA LYS A 45 1.09 -6.99 -8.07
C LYS A 45 2.45 -6.94 -7.41
N ASP A 46 3.46 -6.50 -8.13
CA ASP A 46 4.79 -6.39 -7.57
C ASP A 46 4.80 -5.45 -6.38
N VAL A 47 4.11 -4.34 -6.52
CA VAL A 47 4.05 -3.35 -5.45
C VAL A 47 3.24 -3.89 -4.29
N ILE A 48 2.17 -4.61 -4.58
CA ILE A 48 1.35 -5.20 -3.53
C ILE A 48 2.19 -6.17 -2.71
N LYS A 49 2.98 -6.98 -3.37
CA LYS A 49 3.82 -7.94 -2.67
C LYS A 49 4.82 -7.22 -1.78
N ASN A 50 5.49 -6.20 -2.33
CA ASN A 50 6.45 -5.45 -1.54
C ASN A 50 5.79 -4.76 -0.37
N LEU A 51 4.61 -4.23 -0.60
CA LEU A 51 3.84 -3.56 0.43
C LEU A 51 3.54 -4.51 1.58
N LYS A 52 3.04 -5.69 1.25
CA LYS A 52 2.69 -6.66 2.28
C LYS A 52 3.90 -7.16 3.05
N GLU A 53 5.03 -7.22 2.40
CA GLU A 53 6.24 -7.66 3.07
C GLU A 53 6.75 -6.61 4.05
N LYS A 54 6.56 -5.34 3.71
CA LYS A 54 7.04 -4.28 4.57
C LYS A 54 6.08 -3.99 5.72
N LEU A 55 4.84 -4.20 5.53
CA LEU A 55 3.89 -4.01 6.59
C LEU A 55 3.74 -5.28 7.41
#